data_ee2fe8a395537c6ca5786674ff718a51
#
_entry.id   ee2fe8a395537c6ca5786674ff718a51
#
_cell.length_a   1.000
_cell.length_b   1.000
_cell.length_c   1.000
_cell.angle_alpha   90.00
_cell.angle_beta   90.00
_cell.angle_gamma   90.00
#
_symmetry.space_group_name_H-M   'P 1'
#
loop_
_entity.id
_entity.type
_entity.pdbx_description
1 polymer ?
#
loop_
_entity_poly.entity_id
_entity_poly.type
_entity_poly.pdbx_seq_one_letter_code
_entity_poly.pdbx_strand_id
1 'polypeptide(L)'
;LHEMKLIVDLIYEGGIANMNYSISNNAEYGEYVTGVEVINDKSREAMRNALKRIQTGEYAKMFIQEGAVNYASMTARRRLTADHQIEKVGAQLRSMMPWIAKNKLVDLDKN
;
A
#
# COMPACT_ATOMS: atom_id res chain seq x y z
N LEU A 1 5.12 6.90 7.19
CA LEU A 1 5.28 5.49 7.62
C LEU A 1 4.63 5.22 8.98
N HIS A 2 4.95 6.03 9.96
CA HIS A 2 4.45 5.87 11.34
C HIS A 2 2.97 6.20 11.44
N GLU A 3 2.55 7.25 10.78
CA GLU A 3 1.16 7.70 10.70
C GLU A 3 0.25 6.62 10.10
N MET A 4 0.65 6.03 8.99
CA MET A 4 -0.16 4.98 8.35
C MET A 4 -0.36 3.77 9.27
N LYS A 5 0.66 3.36 10.05
CA LYS A 5 0.52 2.28 11.02
C LYS A 5 -0.53 2.61 12.07
N LEU A 6 -0.47 3.82 12.64
CA LEU A 6 -1.42 4.29 13.66
C LEU A 6 -2.86 4.27 13.11
N ILE A 7 -3.07 4.82 11.92
CA ILE A 7 -4.40 4.86 11.28
C ILE A 7 -4.96 3.45 11.07
N VAL A 8 -4.13 2.53 10.57
CA VAL A 8 -4.55 1.14 10.37
C VAL A 8 -4.87 0.44 11.69
N ASP A 9 -4.05 0.65 12.73
CA ASP A 9 -4.30 0.08 14.06
C ASP A 9 -5.63 0.59 14.66
N LEU A 10 -5.93 1.88 14.53
CA LEU A 10 -7.19 2.47 15.00
C LEU A 10 -8.42 1.92 14.27
N ILE A 11 -8.32 1.73 12.94
CA ILE A 11 -9.40 1.12 12.15
C ILE A 11 -9.57 -0.35 12.53
N TYR A 12 -8.48 -1.07 12.73
CA TYR A 12 -8.50 -2.48 13.13
C TYR A 12 -9.15 -2.66 14.50
N GLU A 13 -8.87 -1.77 15.45
CA GLU A 13 -9.40 -1.84 16.82
C GLU A 13 -10.90 -1.54 16.89
N GLY A 14 -11.37 -0.50 16.21
CA GLY A 14 -12.72 0.00 16.41
C GLY A 14 -13.43 0.54 15.16
N GLY A 15 -12.89 0.31 13.96
CA GLY A 15 -13.48 0.76 12.71
C GLY A 15 -13.18 2.22 12.38
N ILE A 16 -13.72 2.69 11.25
CA ILE A 16 -13.46 4.03 10.72
C ILE A 16 -13.96 5.13 11.67
N ALA A 17 -15.14 4.95 12.27
CA ALA A 17 -15.69 5.94 13.20
C ALA A 17 -14.80 6.11 14.45
N ASN A 18 -14.22 5.02 14.96
CA ASN A 18 -13.28 5.07 16.07
C ASN A 18 -11.98 5.77 15.68
N MET A 19 -11.47 5.49 14.49
CA MET A 19 -10.31 6.17 13.93
C MET A 19 -10.59 7.68 13.81
N ASN A 20 -11.72 8.09 13.24
CA ASN A 20 -12.10 9.49 13.09
C ASN A 20 -12.23 10.23 14.42
N TYR A 21 -12.80 9.57 15.43
CA TYR A 21 -12.85 10.13 16.80
C TYR A 21 -11.45 10.36 17.40
N SER A 22 -10.47 9.55 17.01
CA SER A 22 -9.12 9.55 17.59
C SER A 22 -8.14 10.49 16.86
N ILE A 23 -8.48 10.99 15.69
CA ILE A 23 -7.67 11.94 14.91
C ILE A 23 -8.12 13.39 15.13
N SER A 24 -7.40 14.36 14.56
CA SER A 24 -7.79 15.76 14.68
C SER A 24 -9.01 16.08 13.81
N ASN A 25 -9.83 17.03 14.26
CA ASN A 25 -10.96 17.54 13.47
C ASN A 25 -10.54 18.01 12.07
N ASN A 26 -9.33 18.55 11.92
CA ASN A 26 -8.81 18.99 10.65
C ASN A 26 -8.55 17.80 9.71
N ALA A 27 -7.99 16.70 10.22
CA ALA A 27 -7.75 15.50 9.44
C ALA A 27 -9.06 14.82 9.03
N GLU A 28 -10.02 14.69 9.96
CA GLU A 28 -11.35 14.16 9.68
C GLU A 28 -12.10 15.02 8.64
N TYR A 29 -12.05 16.34 8.77
CA TYR A 29 -12.65 17.25 7.78
C TYR A 29 -12.01 17.09 6.39
N GLY A 30 -10.68 16.92 6.32
CA GLY A 30 -9.96 16.64 5.08
C GLY A 30 -10.40 15.33 4.42
N GLU A 31 -10.68 14.29 5.19
CA GLU A 31 -11.24 13.04 4.69
C GLU A 31 -12.56 13.28 3.95
N TYR A 32 -13.49 14.07 4.52
CA TYR A 32 -14.80 14.31 3.94
C TYR A 32 -14.77 15.24 2.71
N VAL A 33 -13.84 16.18 2.65
CA VAL A 33 -13.76 17.17 1.56
C VAL A 33 -12.83 16.73 0.45
N THR A 34 -11.61 16.34 0.81
CA THR A 34 -10.56 16.00 -0.16
C THR A 34 -10.56 14.52 -0.51
N GLY A 35 -10.90 13.64 0.44
CA GLY A 35 -10.95 12.20 0.23
C GLY A 35 -11.85 11.80 -0.93
N VAL A 36 -13.02 12.43 -1.05
CA VAL A 36 -13.98 12.16 -2.14
C VAL A 36 -13.53 12.66 -3.51
N GLU A 37 -12.61 13.62 -3.57
CA GLU A 37 -12.00 14.06 -4.83
C GLU A 37 -10.99 13.04 -5.35
N VAL A 38 -10.27 12.37 -4.45
CA VAL A 38 -9.24 11.37 -4.78
C VAL A 38 -9.86 9.98 -4.96
N ILE A 39 -10.71 9.56 -4.01
CA ILE A 39 -11.41 8.27 -4.04
C ILE A 39 -12.84 8.51 -4.47
N ASN A 40 -13.09 8.49 -5.77
CA ASN A 40 -14.35 8.84 -6.42
C ASN A 40 -14.88 7.69 -7.31
N ASP A 41 -15.87 7.98 -8.15
CA ASP A 41 -16.49 6.98 -9.00
C ASP A 41 -15.54 6.36 -10.02
N LYS A 42 -14.53 7.10 -10.50
CA LYS A 42 -13.47 6.54 -11.36
C LYS A 42 -12.62 5.51 -10.63
N SER A 43 -12.34 5.75 -9.35
CA SER A 43 -11.63 4.78 -8.50
C SER A 43 -12.46 3.49 -8.33
N ARG A 44 -13.77 3.62 -8.11
CA ARG A 44 -14.70 2.47 -8.00
C ARG A 44 -14.81 1.71 -9.33
N GLU A 45 -14.88 2.43 -10.46
CA GLU A 45 -14.88 1.83 -11.79
C GLU A 45 -13.58 1.07 -12.06
N ALA A 46 -12.43 1.63 -11.72
CA ALA A 46 -11.14 0.96 -11.83
C ALA A 46 -11.09 -0.34 -11.01
N MET A 47 -11.64 -0.35 -9.79
CA MET A 47 -11.74 -1.54 -8.95
C MET A 47 -12.64 -2.61 -9.58
N ARG A 48 -13.81 -2.23 -10.13
CA ARG A 48 -14.70 -3.17 -10.86
C ARG A 48 -14.02 -3.76 -12.08
N ASN A 49 -13.29 -2.93 -12.84
CA ASN A 49 -12.54 -3.39 -14.02
C ASN A 49 -11.38 -4.33 -13.63
N ALA A 50 -10.71 -4.09 -12.50
CA ALA A 50 -9.72 -5.01 -11.98
C ALA A 50 -10.34 -6.37 -11.62
N LEU A 51 -11.47 -6.37 -10.91
CA LEU A 51 -12.21 -7.58 -10.58
C LEU A 51 -12.65 -8.35 -11.86
N LYS A 52 -13.18 -7.64 -12.84
CA LYS A 52 -13.58 -8.24 -14.12
C LYS A 52 -12.41 -8.93 -14.83
N ARG A 53 -11.23 -8.31 -14.88
CA ARG A 53 -10.04 -8.95 -15.47
C ARG A 53 -9.62 -10.22 -14.75
N ILE A 54 -9.81 -10.27 -13.43
CA ILE A 54 -9.56 -11.47 -12.62
C ILE A 54 -10.59 -12.57 -12.97
N GLN A 55 -11.87 -12.22 -13.01
CA GLN A 55 -12.97 -13.17 -13.28
C GLN A 55 -12.92 -13.74 -14.70
N THR A 56 -12.50 -12.96 -15.68
CA THR A 56 -12.37 -13.39 -17.07
C THR A 56 -11.07 -14.15 -17.38
N GLY A 57 -10.15 -14.25 -16.41
CA GLY A 57 -8.85 -14.87 -16.62
C GLY A 57 -7.82 -13.99 -17.36
N GLU A 58 -8.19 -12.77 -17.74
CA GLU A 58 -7.29 -11.82 -18.39
C GLU A 58 -6.05 -11.53 -17.54
N TYR A 59 -6.25 -11.29 -16.25
CA TYR A 59 -5.13 -11.07 -15.32
C TYR A 59 -4.21 -12.28 -15.22
N ALA A 60 -4.76 -13.50 -15.13
CA ALA A 60 -3.98 -14.72 -15.08
C ALA A 60 -3.17 -14.92 -16.37
N LYS A 61 -3.78 -14.66 -17.54
CA LYS A 61 -3.08 -14.69 -18.82
C LYS A 61 -1.90 -13.71 -18.87
N MET A 62 -2.09 -12.47 -18.43
CA MET A 62 -1.02 -11.46 -18.36
C MET A 62 0.13 -11.93 -17.45
N PHE A 63 -0.19 -12.51 -16.29
CA PHE A 63 0.82 -12.98 -15.36
C PHE A 63 1.61 -14.20 -15.90
N ILE A 64 0.94 -15.13 -16.57
CA ILE A 64 1.59 -16.27 -17.26
C ILE A 64 2.54 -15.78 -18.37
N GLN A 65 2.11 -14.79 -19.15
CA GLN A 65 2.95 -14.18 -20.20
C GLN A 65 4.18 -13.48 -19.60
N GLU A 66 4.02 -12.79 -18.47
CA GLU A 66 5.14 -12.17 -17.74
C GLU A 66 6.12 -13.26 -17.26
N GLY A 67 5.62 -14.39 -16.77
CA GLY A 67 6.45 -15.53 -16.37
C GLY A 67 7.22 -16.14 -17.56
N ALA A 68 6.62 -16.21 -18.74
CA ALA A 68 7.26 -16.74 -19.94
C ALA A 68 8.47 -15.90 -20.41
N VAL A 69 8.56 -14.63 -20.00
CA VAL A 69 9.73 -13.76 -20.25
C VAL A 69 10.57 -13.52 -18.99
N ASN A 70 10.58 -14.49 -18.08
CA ASN A 70 11.34 -14.45 -16.82
C ASN A 70 11.06 -13.21 -15.96
N TYR A 71 9.80 -12.77 -15.90
CA TYR A 71 9.36 -11.63 -15.09
C TYR A 71 10.13 -10.33 -15.36
N ALA A 72 10.40 -10.05 -16.64
CA ALA A 72 11.24 -8.92 -17.04
C ALA A 72 10.69 -7.57 -16.57
N SER A 73 9.37 -7.33 -16.70
CA SER A 73 8.77 -6.07 -16.27
C SER A 73 8.68 -5.96 -14.74
N MET A 74 8.41 -7.06 -14.05
CA MET A 74 8.46 -7.11 -12.58
C MET A 74 9.86 -6.79 -12.06
N THR A 75 10.89 -7.38 -12.67
CA THR A 75 12.29 -7.14 -12.30
C THR A 75 12.69 -5.68 -12.50
N ALA A 76 12.27 -5.07 -13.63
CA ALA A 76 12.50 -3.66 -13.88
C ALA A 76 11.79 -2.77 -12.83
N ARG A 77 10.53 -3.07 -12.49
CA ARG A 77 9.77 -2.33 -11.48
C ARG A 77 10.35 -2.49 -10.08
N ARG A 78 10.84 -3.68 -9.70
CA ARG A 78 11.54 -3.90 -8.42
C ARG A 78 12.76 -3.00 -8.29
N ARG A 79 13.56 -2.86 -9.36
CA ARG A 79 14.71 -1.94 -9.36
C ARG A 79 14.28 -0.47 -9.20
N LEU A 80 13.27 -0.02 -9.96
CA LEU A 80 12.75 1.34 -9.84
C LEU A 80 12.24 1.64 -8.43
N THR A 81 11.55 0.67 -7.79
CA THR A 81 11.08 0.81 -6.41
C THR A 81 12.26 0.90 -5.44
N ALA A 82 13.25 0.03 -5.56
CA ALA A 82 14.42 0.03 -4.69
C ALA A 82 15.25 1.32 -4.80
N ASP A 83 15.31 1.91 -5.99
CA ASP A 83 16.04 3.16 -6.25
C ASP A 83 15.25 4.42 -5.86
N HIS A 84 13.96 4.28 -5.55
CA HIS A 84 13.12 5.41 -5.24
C HIS A 84 13.57 6.13 -3.96
N GLN A 85 13.45 7.46 -3.95
CA GLN A 85 13.86 8.29 -2.81
C GLN A 85 13.17 7.88 -1.50
N ILE A 86 11.94 7.38 -1.55
CA ILE A 86 11.19 6.93 -0.37
C ILE A 86 11.91 5.78 0.37
N GLU A 87 12.61 4.89 -0.37
CA GLU A 87 13.36 3.80 0.25
C GLU A 87 14.61 4.32 0.98
N LYS A 88 15.30 5.28 0.39
CA LYS A 88 16.50 5.91 1.00
C LYS A 88 16.13 6.67 2.27
N VAL A 89 15.12 7.54 2.19
CA VAL A 89 14.62 8.31 3.34
C VAL A 89 14.00 7.37 4.38
N GLY A 90 13.23 6.39 3.95
CA GLY A 90 12.64 5.39 4.82
C GLY A 90 13.69 4.58 5.59
N ALA A 91 14.80 4.20 4.97
CA ALA A 91 15.91 3.51 5.62
C ALA A 91 16.55 4.39 6.71
N GLN A 92 16.77 5.68 6.43
CA GLN A 92 17.29 6.63 7.41
C GLN A 92 16.36 6.78 8.60
N LEU A 93 15.05 6.94 8.38
CA LEU A 93 14.06 7.05 9.46
C LEU A 93 13.97 5.74 10.28
N ARG A 94 13.94 4.59 9.63
CA ARG A 94 13.93 3.29 10.32
C ARG A 94 15.17 3.06 11.18
N SER A 95 16.34 3.55 10.77
CA SER A 95 17.56 3.45 11.57
C SER A 95 17.50 4.20 12.89
N MET A 96 16.65 5.23 12.99
CA MET A 96 16.41 5.99 14.21
C MET A 96 15.44 5.29 15.18
N MET A 97 14.85 4.16 14.78
CA MET A 97 13.81 3.43 15.52
C MET A 97 14.31 2.04 15.93
N PRO A 98 15.06 1.90 17.04
CA PRO A 98 15.71 0.63 17.42
C PRO A 98 14.71 -0.52 17.68
N TRP A 99 13.46 -0.21 18.01
CA TRP A 99 12.42 -1.23 18.21
C TRP A 99 12.02 -1.93 16.91
N ILE A 100 12.17 -1.30 15.73
CA ILE A 100 11.89 -1.93 14.43
C ILE A 100 12.90 -3.03 14.13
N ALA A 101 14.16 -2.83 14.51
CA ALA A 101 15.21 -3.82 14.30
C ALA A 101 15.00 -5.12 15.10
N LYS A 102 14.32 -5.02 16.25
CA LYS A 102 14.03 -6.16 17.14
C LYS A 102 12.85 -7.01 16.68
N ASN A 103 11.92 -6.43 15.93
CA ASN A 103 10.66 -7.08 15.51
C ASN A 103 10.54 -7.12 13.98
N LYS A 104 11.51 -7.70 13.29
CA LYS A 104 11.44 -7.87 11.84
C LYS A 104 10.38 -8.91 11.47
N LEU A 105 9.45 -8.54 10.59
CA LEU A 105 8.43 -9.42 10.03
C LEU A 105 8.96 -10.20 8.82
N VAL A 106 9.97 -9.64 8.13
CA VAL A 106 10.54 -10.24 6.93
C VAL A 106 11.70 -11.15 7.32
N ASP A 107 11.57 -12.42 6.95
CA ASP A 107 12.60 -13.43 7.04
C ASP A 107 13.19 -13.63 5.63
N LEU A 108 14.42 -13.15 5.45
CA LEU A 108 15.10 -13.20 4.15
C LEU A 108 15.56 -14.61 3.75
N ASP A 109 15.57 -15.55 4.71
CA ASP A 109 16.00 -16.93 4.47
C ASP A 109 14.85 -17.81 3.94
N LYS A 110 13.62 -17.27 3.86
CA LYS A 110 12.41 -18.00 3.43
C LYS A 110 11.94 -17.72 2.00
N ASN A 111 12.66 -16.88 1.23
CA ASN A 111 12.33 -16.59 -0.16
C ASN A 111 13.51 -16.84 -1.09
#